data_badc30931e67fe8b3b0e57df7ca96af3
#
_entry.id   badc30931e67fe8b3b0e57df7ca96af3
#
_cell.length_a   1.000
_cell.length_b   1.000
_cell.length_c   1.000
_cell.angle_alpha   90.00
_cell.angle_beta   90.00
_cell.angle_gamma   90.00
#
_symmetry.space_group_name_H-M   'P 1'
#
loop_
_entity.id
_entity.type
_entity.pdbx_description
1 polymer ?
#
loop_
_entity_poly.entity_id
_entity_poly.type
_entity_poly.pdbx_seq_one_letter_code
_entity_poly.pdbx_strand_id
1 'polypeptide(L)'
;MRIVFMGTPAYATRILEALMQAIEHDVVLLVTQEDKPVGRKQILTPPDTKAWAQEHAPSLEIYQPKHLRNDEAVSKIAACRADFIIVAAYGQILPASILALAPCINLHASLLPKYRGASPIQSTLLADEAYAGVTSMLMEEGLDTGVMLGFSYLHVKPNDTSEQLFEALSDAAASLTLKTLAHFEQLQPWKQVDAAMTHCRKIKKEDGLVSWQEKAQTLMCKYRAFTPWPGIYLASGLKLTELSLIDAIGKNSRIGCIERITNEGVVVACIQGSLLISKVQPSSKNAMHVLDYIRGKRLTCGDSMV
;
A
#
# COMPACT_ATOMS: atom_id res chain seq x y z
N MET A 1 16.84 1.72 -23.93
CA MET A 1 17.58 1.94 -22.68
C MET A 1 17.69 0.60 -21.94
N ARG A 2 18.88 0.26 -21.44
CA ARG A 2 19.10 -0.95 -20.61
C ARG A 2 18.69 -0.65 -19.18
N ILE A 3 17.82 -1.48 -18.61
CA ILE A 3 17.23 -1.24 -17.30
C ILE A 3 17.45 -2.45 -16.38
N VAL A 4 17.93 -2.21 -15.17
CA VAL A 4 17.79 -3.13 -14.05
C VAL A 4 16.53 -2.73 -13.28
N PHE A 5 15.60 -3.65 -13.12
CA PHE A 5 14.37 -3.42 -12.37
C PHE A 5 14.45 -4.06 -10.97
N MET A 6 14.14 -3.30 -9.93
CA MET A 6 14.12 -3.77 -8.54
C MET A 6 12.73 -3.60 -7.94
N GLY A 7 12.02 -4.70 -7.69
CA GLY A 7 10.66 -4.64 -7.17
C GLY A 7 10.17 -5.97 -6.66
N THR A 8 9.14 -5.95 -5.80
CA THR A 8 8.67 -7.17 -5.12
C THR A 8 7.16 -7.41 -5.26
N PRO A 9 6.25 -6.52 -4.81
CA PRO A 9 4.81 -6.77 -4.81
C PRO A 9 4.16 -6.44 -6.16
N ALA A 10 2.86 -6.72 -6.25
CA ALA A 10 2.03 -6.44 -7.43
C ALA A 10 2.12 -4.98 -7.93
N TYR A 11 2.34 -4.01 -7.04
CA TYR A 11 2.64 -2.63 -7.42
C TYR A 11 3.85 -2.54 -8.37
N ALA A 12 4.93 -3.24 -8.05
CA ALA A 12 6.13 -3.29 -8.89
C ALA A 12 5.91 -4.10 -10.16
N THR A 13 5.09 -5.14 -10.11
CA THR A 13 4.76 -5.97 -11.28
C THR A 13 4.15 -5.14 -12.41
N ARG A 14 3.24 -4.22 -12.08
CA ARG A 14 2.60 -3.36 -13.08
C ARG A 14 3.59 -2.43 -13.79
N ILE A 15 4.59 -1.94 -13.06
CA ILE A 15 5.67 -1.12 -13.62
C ILE A 15 6.60 -1.96 -14.51
N LEU A 16 6.98 -3.16 -14.03
CA LEU A 16 7.79 -4.10 -14.80
C LEU A 16 7.11 -4.46 -16.12
N GLU A 17 5.83 -4.80 -16.08
CA GLU A 17 5.03 -5.11 -17.27
C GLU A 17 5.08 -3.96 -18.29
N ALA A 18 4.85 -2.72 -17.85
CA ALA A 18 4.88 -1.55 -18.73
C ALA A 18 6.28 -1.34 -19.37
N LEU A 19 7.35 -1.55 -18.60
CA LEU A 19 8.72 -1.47 -19.12
C LEU A 19 9.03 -2.56 -20.15
N MET A 20 8.56 -3.79 -19.92
CA MET A 20 8.75 -4.93 -20.81
C MET A 20 7.95 -4.80 -22.13
N GLN A 21 6.82 -4.10 -22.10
CA GLN A 21 6.00 -3.82 -23.30
C GLN A 21 6.53 -2.65 -24.16
N ALA A 22 7.35 -1.78 -23.58
CA ALA A 22 7.91 -0.62 -24.26
C ALA A 22 9.15 -1.00 -25.08
N ILE A 23 9.05 -0.89 -26.41
CA ILE A 23 10.11 -1.33 -27.35
C ILE A 23 11.45 -0.60 -27.14
N GLU A 24 11.42 0.63 -26.66
CA GLU A 24 12.60 1.45 -26.37
C GLU A 24 13.38 1.02 -25.13
N HIS A 25 12.86 0.08 -24.34
CA HIS A 25 13.45 -0.39 -23.09
C HIS A 25 13.83 -1.87 -23.18
N ASP A 26 14.97 -2.20 -22.59
CA ASP A 26 15.48 -3.56 -22.44
C ASP A 26 15.70 -3.83 -20.95
N VAL A 27 14.76 -4.51 -20.33
CA VAL A 27 14.90 -4.93 -18.92
C VAL A 27 15.80 -6.16 -18.88
N VAL A 28 17.04 -5.96 -18.46
CA VAL A 28 18.10 -6.99 -18.51
C VAL A 28 18.23 -7.80 -17.23
N LEU A 29 17.68 -7.33 -16.13
CA LEU A 29 17.71 -8.03 -14.84
C LEU A 29 16.52 -7.60 -13.98
N LEU A 30 15.79 -8.59 -13.44
CA LEU A 30 14.83 -8.41 -12.36
C LEU A 30 15.50 -8.76 -11.03
N VAL A 31 15.59 -7.77 -10.13
CA VAL A 31 16.03 -7.99 -8.74
C VAL A 31 14.81 -7.97 -7.84
N THR A 32 14.58 -9.03 -7.08
CA THR A 32 13.41 -9.13 -6.20
C THR A 32 13.77 -9.81 -4.87
N GLN A 33 12.86 -9.76 -3.89
CA GLN A 33 13.05 -10.43 -2.60
C GLN A 33 13.04 -11.96 -2.77
N GLU A 34 13.61 -12.66 -1.80
CA GLU A 34 13.55 -14.13 -1.73
C GLU A 34 12.10 -14.62 -1.61
N ASP A 35 11.83 -15.82 -2.08
CA ASP A 35 10.57 -16.52 -1.87
C ASP A 35 10.33 -16.68 -0.36
N LYS A 36 9.10 -16.44 0.09
CA LYS A 36 8.75 -16.44 1.52
C LYS A 36 7.57 -17.36 1.81
N PRO A 37 7.56 -18.01 2.98
CA PRO A 37 6.40 -18.75 3.43
C PRO A 37 5.21 -17.81 3.65
N VAL A 38 4.06 -18.13 3.04
CA VAL A 38 2.83 -17.31 3.09
C VAL A 38 1.66 -18.14 3.63
N GLY A 39 0.78 -17.46 4.35
CA GLY A 39 -0.45 -18.04 4.88
C GLY A 39 -0.23 -19.02 6.05
N ARG A 40 -1.35 -19.64 6.52
CA ARG A 40 -1.31 -20.58 7.65
C ARG A 40 -0.53 -21.87 7.35
N LYS A 41 -0.51 -22.27 6.08
CA LYS A 41 0.18 -23.49 5.62
C LYS A 41 1.66 -23.28 5.34
N GLN A 42 2.17 -22.05 5.50
CA GLN A 42 3.58 -21.70 5.26
C GLN A 42 4.07 -22.17 3.88
N ILE A 43 3.26 -22.00 2.84
CA ILE A 43 3.61 -22.36 1.47
C ILE A 43 4.62 -21.35 0.96
N LEU A 44 5.78 -21.85 0.49
CA LEU A 44 6.81 -21.02 -0.12
C LEU A 44 6.24 -20.38 -1.39
N THR A 45 6.14 -19.06 -1.37
CA THR A 45 5.47 -18.28 -2.42
C THR A 45 6.48 -17.29 -3.02
N PRO A 46 6.64 -17.25 -4.35
CA PRO A 46 7.48 -16.27 -5.00
C PRO A 46 6.91 -14.85 -4.87
N PRO A 47 7.76 -13.81 -4.93
CA PRO A 47 7.30 -12.43 -5.13
C PRO A 47 6.45 -12.29 -6.39
N ASP A 48 5.50 -11.34 -6.39
CA ASP A 48 4.59 -11.13 -7.52
C ASP A 48 5.35 -10.83 -8.83
N THR A 49 6.41 -10.03 -8.75
CA THR A 49 7.27 -9.72 -9.90
C THR A 49 7.96 -10.97 -10.47
N LYS A 50 8.43 -11.90 -9.60
CA LYS A 50 9.02 -13.16 -10.04
C LYS A 50 7.98 -14.07 -10.67
N ALA A 51 6.82 -14.23 -10.03
CA ALA A 51 5.73 -15.06 -10.56
C ALA A 51 5.31 -14.59 -11.96
N TRP A 52 5.10 -13.28 -12.11
CA TRP A 52 4.77 -12.67 -13.40
C TRP A 52 5.87 -12.89 -14.45
N ALA A 53 7.14 -12.64 -14.10
CA ALA A 53 8.25 -12.80 -15.02
C ALA A 53 8.44 -14.23 -15.49
N GLN A 54 8.24 -15.23 -14.62
CA GLN A 54 8.30 -16.64 -14.99
C GLN A 54 7.23 -17.03 -16.02
N GLU A 55 6.05 -16.41 -15.95
CA GLU A 55 4.93 -16.68 -16.85
C GLU A 55 5.03 -15.91 -18.18
N HIS A 56 5.40 -14.62 -18.14
CA HIS A 56 5.28 -13.71 -19.27
C HIS A 56 6.63 -13.32 -19.90
N ALA A 57 7.74 -13.49 -19.20
CA ALA A 57 9.07 -13.14 -19.65
C ALA A 57 10.13 -14.19 -19.22
N PRO A 58 10.01 -15.46 -19.64
CA PRO A 58 10.84 -16.56 -19.13
C PRO A 58 12.33 -16.43 -19.44
N SER A 59 12.72 -15.57 -20.36
CA SER A 59 14.12 -15.24 -20.68
C SER A 59 14.72 -14.17 -19.78
N LEU A 60 13.90 -13.43 -19.02
CA LEU A 60 14.38 -12.40 -18.12
C LEU A 60 15.13 -13.02 -16.94
N GLU A 61 16.38 -12.61 -16.78
CA GLU A 61 17.17 -13.07 -15.63
C GLU A 61 16.60 -12.54 -14.32
N ILE A 62 16.38 -13.43 -13.34
CA ILE A 62 15.84 -13.11 -12.02
C ILE A 62 16.93 -13.31 -10.97
N TYR A 63 17.18 -12.28 -10.17
CA TYR A 63 18.16 -12.30 -9.08
C TYR A 63 17.50 -11.98 -7.74
N GLN A 64 17.71 -12.86 -6.76
CA GLN A 64 17.10 -12.75 -5.42
C GLN A 64 18.20 -12.71 -4.35
N PRO A 65 18.94 -11.58 -4.23
CA PRO A 65 20.00 -11.46 -3.24
C PRO A 65 19.42 -11.33 -1.84
N LYS A 66 19.96 -12.07 -0.89
CA LYS A 66 19.62 -11.91 0.52
C LYS A 66 19.93 -10.50 1.03
N HIS A 67 21.07 -9.94 0.56
CA HIS A 67 21.51 -8.59 0.89
C HIS A 67 22.17 -7.93 -0.31
N LEU A 68 21.88 -6.65 -0.56
CA LEU A 68 22.50 -5.86 -1.63
C LEU A 68 23.91 -5.32 -1.28
N ARG A 69 24.35 -5.45 -0.04
CA ARG A 69 25.63 -4.89 0.43
C ARG A 69 26.84 -5.76 0.15
N ASN A 70 26.66 -6.98 -0.36
CA ASN A 70 27.75 -7.87 -0.69
C ASN A 70 28.32 -7.58 -2.08
N ASP A 71 29.62 -7.87 -2.27
CA ASP A 71 30.32 -7.61 -3.53
C ASP A 71 29.74 -8.40 -4.71
N GLU A 72 29.18 -9.57 -4.45
CA GLU A 72 28.51 -10.39 -5.46
C GLU A 72 27.30 -9.67 -6.07
N ALA A 73 26.42 -9.11 -5.23
CA ALA A 73 25.24 -8.37 -5.69
C ALA A 73 25.65 -7.12 -6.48
N VAL A 74 26.63 -6.37 -5.98
CA VAL A 74 27.16 -5.18 -6.67
C VAL A 74 27.74 -5.56 -8.03
N SER A 75 28.60 -6.59 -8.07
CA SER A 75 29.23 -7.06 -9.31
C SER A 75 28.21 -7.58 -10.33
N LYS A 76 27.18 -8.32 -9.86
CA LYS A 76 26.09 -8.84 -10.70
C LYS A 76 25.32 -7.71 -11.36
N ILE A 77 24.93 -6.68 -10.59
CA ILE A 77 24.17 -5.53 -11.08
C ILE A 77 25.05 -4.66 -12.00
N ALA A 78 26.31 -4.43 -11.62
CA ALA A 78 27.27 -3.68 -12.44
C ALA A 78 27.52 -4.31 -13.82
N ALA A 79 27.57 -5.65 -13.88
CA ALA A 79 27.75 -6.40 -15.13
C ALA A 79 26.62 -6.16 -16.13
N CYS A 80 25.44 -5.76 -15.68
CA CYS A 80 24.31 -5.40 -16.55
C CYS A 80 24.55 -4.14 -17.37
N ARG A 81 25.46 -3.25 -16.96
CA ARG A 81 25.74 -1.96 -17.62
C ARG A 81 24.45 -1.21 -17.94
N ALA A 82 23.58 -1.10 -16.93
CA ALA A 82 22.28 -0.47 -17.08
C ALA A 82 22.40 1.05 -17.24
N ASP A 83 21.55 1.62 -18.08
CA ASP A 83 21.40 3.09 -18.20
C ASP A 83 20.63 3.62 -16.97
N PHE A 84 19.70 2.82 -16.43
CA PHE A 84 18.88 3.14 -15.26
C PHE A 84 18.64 1.93 -14.37
N ILE A 85 18.49 2.20 -13.09
CA ILE A 85 17.97 1.25 -12.09
C ILE A 85 16.60 1.77 -11.64
N ILE A 86 15.54 1.06 -12.00
CA ILE A 86 14.17 1.42 -11.63
C ILE A 86 13.77 0.63 -10.39
N VAL A 87 13.32 1.33 -9.36
CA VAL A 87 12.98 0.75 -8.05
C VAL A 87 11.51 1.00 -7.73
N ALA A 88 10.82 -0.04 -7.30
CA ALA A 88 9.44 0.07 -6.85
C ALA A 88 9.15 -0.94 -5.73
N ALA A 89 8.91 -0.47 -4.52
CA ALA A 89 8.58 -1.30 -3.36
C ALA A 89 9.49 -2.54 -3.22
N TYR A 90 10.80 -2.37 -3.41
CA TYR A 90 11.76 -3.49 -3.37
C TYR A 90 11.97 -4.05 -1.96
N GLY A 91 11.93 -3.19 -0.93
CA GLY A 91 11.97 -3.61 0.47
C GLY A 91 13.37 -3.79 1.08
N GLN A 92 14.45 -3.37 0.37
CA GLN A 92 15.80 -3.19 0.93
C GLN A 92 16.32 -1.78 0.62
N ILE A 93 17.19 -1.27 1.49
CA ILE A 93 17.91 -0.02 1.25
C ILE A 93 19.04 -0.31 0.27
N LEU A 94 19.16 0.51 -0.78
CA LEU A 94 20.24 0.44 -1.75
C LEU A 94 21.51 1.05 -1.12
N PRO A 95 22.64 0.30 -1.11
CA PRO A 95 23.89 0.86 -0.63
C PRO A 95 24.50 1.84 -1.66
N ALA A 96 25.37 2.73 -1.21
CA ALA A 96 26.06 3.70 -2.06
C ALA A 96 26.73 3.06 -3.28
N SER A 97 27.27 1.85 -3.13
CA SER A 97 27.87 1.08 -4.23
C SER A 97 26.90 0.74 -5.36
N ILE A 98 25.62 0.52 -5.08
CA ILE A 98 24.58 0.32 -6.10
C ILE A 98 24.09 1.67 -6.64
N LEU A 99 23.89 2.67 -5.77
CA LEU A 99 23.46 4.01 -6.18
C LEU A 99 24.45 4.69 -7.15
N ALA A 100 25.73 4.31 -7.09
CA ALA A 100 26.77 4.83 -7.96
C ALA A 100 26.85 4.16 -9.33
N LEU A 101 26.12 3.05 -9.59
CA LEU A 101 26.21 2.30 -10.85
C LEU A 101 25.46 2.99 -12.00
N ALA A 102 24.31 3.55 -11.72
CA ALA A 102 23.45 4.26 -12.68
C ALA A 102 22.43 5.12 -11.92
N PRO A 103 21.76 6.11 -12.57
CA PRO A 103 20.64 6.79 -11.95
C PRO A 103 19.58 5.82 -11.44
N CYS A 104 19.37 5.81 -10.12
CA CYS A 104 18.37 4.98 -9.45
C CYS A 104 17.09 5.79 -9.27
N ILE A 105 15.99 5.37 -9.92
CA ILE A 105 14.70 6.07 -9.88
C ILE A 105 13.71 5.21 -9.10
N ASN A 106 13.18 5.78 -7.99
CA ASN A 106 12.14 5.12 -7.19
C ASN A 106 10.76 5.70 -7.53
N LEU A 107 9.77 4.81 -7.68
CA LEU A 107 8.35 5.16 -7.83
C LEU A 107 7.68 5.03 -6.45
N HIS A 108 7.71 6.10 -5.68
CA HIS A 108 7.17 6.13 -4.33
C HIS A 108 5.67 6.44 -4.34
N ALA A 109 4.86 5.59 -3.69
CA ALA A 109 3.39 5.67 -3.76
C ALA A 109 2.79 6.74 -2.82
N SER A 110 3.37 7.94 -2.82
CA SER A 110 2.82 9.15 -2.19
C SER A 110 3.20 10.41 -2.96
N LEU A 111 2.56 11.52 -2.62
CA LEU A 111 2.99 12.87 -3.02
C LEU A 111 4.06 13.35 -2.03
N LEU A 112 5.34 13.07 -2.33
CA LEU A 112 6.46 13.51 -1.52
C LEU A 112 6.47 15.05 -1.39
N PRO A 113 6.88 15.57 -0.24
CA PRO A 113 7.60 14.93 0.86
C PRO A 113 6.70 14.23 1.90
N LYS A 114 5.38 14.15 1.69
CA LYS A 114 4.49 13.43 2.61
C LYS A 114 4.69 11.92 2.51
N TYR A 115 4.60 11.25 3.68
CA TYR A 115 4.57 9.78 3.80
C TYR A 115 5.82 9.08 3.27
N ARG A 116 7.03 9.62 3.55
CA ARG A 116 8.28 8.87 3.37
C ARG A 116 8.22 7.58 4.20
N GLY A 117 8.56 6.44 3.63
CA GLY A 117 8.60 5.16 4.35
C GLY A 117 7.75 4.05 3.76
N ALA A 118 7.30 3.14 4.63
CA ALA A 118 6.89 1.79 4.22
C ALA A 118 5.41 1.61 3.85
N SER A 119 4.52 2.57 4.19
CA SER A 119 3.06 2.40 4.00
C SER A 119 2.39 3.70 3.56
N PRO A 120 2.85 4.32 2.45
CA PRO A 120 2.34 5.62 2.01
C PRO A 120 0.86 5.58 1.63
N ILE A 121 0.38 4.52 0.96
CA ILE A 121 -1.02 4.37 0.52
C ILE A 121 -1.96 4.34 1.72
N GLN A 122 -1.65 3.51 2.73
CA GLN A 122 -2.45 3.43 3.95
C GLN A 122 -2.44 4.75 4.71
N SER A 123 -1.29 5.43 4.75
CA SER A 123 -1.16 6.72 5.45
C SER A 123 -1.96 7.83 4.80
N THR A 124 -2.05 7.85 3.47
CA THR A 124 -2.93 8.75 2.71
C THR A 124 -4.39 8.57 3.13
N LEU A 125 -4.87 7.33 3.24
CA LEU A 125 -6.23 7.03 3.66
C LEU A 125 -6.49 7.31 5.15
N LEU A 126 -5.51 7.02 6.01
CA LEU A 126 -5.61 7.32 7.45
C LEU A 126 -5.70 8.83 7.73
N ALA A 127 -5.04 9.64 6.92
CA ALA A 127 -5.08 11.09 7.00
C ALA A 127 -6.29 11.72 6.30
N ASP A 128 -7.17 10.89 5.69
CA ASP A 128 -8.33 11.32 4.92
C ASP A 128 -7.99 12.35 3.83
N GLU A 129 -6.86 12.15 3.16
CA GLU A 129 -6.40 13.05 2.09
C GLU A 129 -7.35 12.98 0.88
N ALA A 130 -7.62 14.13 0.28
CA ALA A 130 -8.44 14.21 -0.92
C ALA A 130 -7.75 13.67 -2.18
N TYR A 131 -6.40 13.65 -2.17
CA TYR A 131 -5.58 13.18 -3.28
C TYR A 131 -4.55 12.18 -2.81
N ALA A 132 -4.36 11.15 -3.63
CA ALA A 132 -3.24 10.21 -3.54
C ALA A 132 -2.35 10.39 -4.77
N GLY A 133 -1.11 9.92 -4.72
CA GLY A 133 -0.25 9.99 -5.89
C GLY A 133 0.99 9.12 -5.81
N VAL A 134 1.77 9.19 -6.87
CA VAL A 134 3.07 8.57 -7.01
C VAL A 134 4.08 9.66 -7.33
N THR A 135 5.21 9.64 -6.68
CA THR A 135 6.37 10.49 -6.99
C THR A 135 7.48 9.64 -7.60
N SER A 136 7.95 10.05 -8.77
CA SER A 136 9.21 9.60 -9.34
C SER A 136 10.33 10.43 -8.74
N MET A 137 11.35 9.79 -8.13
CA MET A 137 12.45 10.48 -7.48
C MET A 137 13.79 9.79 -7.75
N LEU A 138 14.87 10.55 -7.83
CA LEU A 138 16.23 10.01 -7.78
C LEU A 138 16.53 9.57 -6.35
N MET A 139 17.04 8.35 -6.21
CA MET A 139 17.39 7.81 -4.90
C MET A 139 18.76 8.32 -4.43
N GLU A 140 18.86 8.49 -3.13
CA GLU A 140 20.09 8.75 -2.39
C GLU A 140 20.14 7.85 -1.14
N GLU A 141 21.14 7.97 -0.29
CA GLU A 141 21.29 7.11 0.89
C GLU A 141 20.17 7.27 1.94
N GLY A 142 19.43 8.38 1.90
CA GLY A 142 18.31 8.65 2.78
C GLY A 142 17.05 7.87 2.39
N LEU A 143 16.16 7.66 3.36
CA LEU A 143 14.87 7.00 3.12
C LEU A 143 13.90 7.98 2.45
N ASP A 144 13.65 7.80 1.15
CA ASP A 144 12.75 8.60 0.32
C ASP A 144 13.02 10.12 0.39
N THR A 145 14.31 10.52 0.51
CA THR A 145 14.74 11.91 0.65
C THR A 145 15.20 12.56 -0.65
N GLY A 146 15.46 11.79 -1.67
CA GLY A 146 16.03 12.23 -2.92
C GLY A 146 15.19 13.26 -3.69
N VAL A 147 15.78 13.88 -4.69
CA VAL A 147 15.10 14.91 -5.49
C VAL A 147 13.97 14.31 -6.33
N MET A 148 12.86 15.02 -6.41
CA MET A 148 11.69 14.62 -7.18
C MET A 148 11.87 14.94 -8.66
N LEU A 149 11.54 14.00 -9.53
CA LEU A 149 11.59 14.13 -10.99
C LEU A 149 10.22 14.46 -11.57
N GLY A 150 9.16 14.02 -10.92
CA GLY A 150 7.80 14.24 -11.34
C GLY A 150 6.82 13.50 -10.44
N PHE A 151 5.53 13.74 -10.64
CA PHE A 151 4.49 13.05 -9.91
C PHE A 151 3.24 12.86 -10.75
N SER A 152 2.45 11.86 -10.37
CA SER A 152 1.09 11.62 -10.85
C SER A 152 0.16 11.59 -9.65
N TYR A 153 -1.05 12.14 -9.77
CA TYR A 153 -2.01 12.16 -8.68
C TYR A 153 -3.40 11.78 -9.17
N LEU A 154 -4.23 11.31 -8.25
CA LEU A 154 -5.63 10.98 -8.46
C LEU A 154 -6.47 11.41 -7.26
N HIS A 155 -7.74 11.65 -7.50
CA HIS A 155 -8.70 11.98 -6.45
C HIS A 155 -9.09 10.70 -5.71
N VAL A 156 -9.01 10.71 -4.38
CA VAL A 156 -9.44 9.60 -3.52
C VAL A 156 -10.95 9.67 -3.36
N LYS A 157 -11.64 8.62 -3.79
CA LYS A 157 -13.11 8.53 -3.65
C LYS A 157 -13.48 8.19 -2.20
N PRO A 158 -14.66 8.59 -1.73
CA PRO A 158 -15.07 8.37 -0.33
C PRO A 158 -14.98 6.93 0.16
N ASN A 159 -15.18 5.96 -0.72
CA ASN A 159 -15.18 4.54 -0.39
C ASN A 159 -13.94 3.78 -0.87
N ASP A 160 -12.95 4.46 -1.46
CA ASP A 160 -11.74 3.78 -1.89
C ASP A 160 -11.03 3.14 -0.70
N THR A 161 -10.72 1.86 -0.83
CA THR A 161 -9.90 1.10 0.11
C THR A 161 -8.43 1.14 -0.32
N SER A 162 -7.54 0.67 0.56
CA SER A 162 -6.12 0.58 0.20
C SER A 162 -5.86 -0.35 -0.98
N GLU A 163 -6.67 -1.39 -1.18
CA GLU A 163 -6.58 -2.31 -2.32
C GLU A 163 -6.89 -1.58 -3.64
N GLN A 164 -8.02 -0.87 -3.71
CA GLN A 164 -8.41 -0.12 -4.91
C GLN A 164 -7.43 1.02 -5.22
N LEU A 165 -6.96 1.70 -4.17
CA LEU A 165 -5.98 2.77 -4.34
C LEU A 165 -4.62 2.24 -4.79
N PHE A 166 -4.23 1.05 -4.31
CA PHE A 166 -3.03 0.35 -4.72
C PHE A 166 -3.04 0.03 -6.22
N GLU A 167 -4.15 -0.50 -6.75
CA GLU A 167 -4.31 -0.77 -8.19
C GLU A 167 -4.19 0.52 -9.02
N ALA A 168 -4.96 1.56 -8.66
CA ALA A 168 -4.95 2.82 -9.39
C ALA A 168 -3.57 3.51 -9.37
N LEU A 169 -2.87 3.46 -8.23
CA LEU A 169 -1.52 4.02 -8.10
C LEU A 169 -0.47 3.17 -8.82
N SER A 170 -0.68 1.85 -8.97
CA SER A 170 0.20 0.99 -9.77
C SER A 170 0.17 1.38 -11.25
N ASP A 171 -1.00 1.64 -11.81
CA ASP A 171 -1.16 2.13 -13.19
C ASP A 171 -0.56 3.53 -13.36
N ALA A 172 -0.79 4.42 -12.39
CA ALA A 172 -0.21 5.76 -12.40
C ALA A 172 1.33 5.71 -12.33
N ALA A 173 1.89 4.79 -11.53
CA ALA A 173 3.34 4.58 -11.41
C ALA A 173 3.94 4.06 -12.71
N ALA A 174 3.30 3.09 -13.36
CA ALA A 174 3.74 2.56 -14.64
C ALA A 174 3.80 3.66 -15.71
N SER A 175 2.72 4.44 -15.85
CA SER A 175 2.68 5.58 -16.76
C SER A 175 3.73 6.65 -16.45
N LEU A 176 3.90 6.98 -15.15
CA LEU A 176 4.89 7.96 -14.71
C LEU A 176 6.32 7.48 -14.97
N THR A 177 6.61 6.18 -14.82
CA THR A 177 7.93 5.60 -15.12
C THR A 177 8.32 5.81 -16.57
N LEU A 178 7.44 5.45 -17.51
CA LEU A 178 7.71 5.63 -18.95
C LEU A 178 7.91 7.10 -19.29
N LYS A 179 7.08 8.01 -18.77
CA LYS A 179 7.23 9.46 -18.98
C LYS A 179 8.53 10.00 -18.39
N THR A 180 8.91 9.54 -17.20
CA THR A 180 10.16 9.95 -16.55
C THR A 180 11.36 9.54 -17.39
N LEU A 181 11.39 8.30 -17.90
CA LEU A 181 12.48 7.82 -18.73
C LEU A 181 12.54 8.54 -20.08
N ALA A 182 11.40 8.74 -20.75
CA ALA A 182 11.34 9.40 -22.05
C ALA A 182 11.84 10.85 -22.02
N HIS A 183 11.74 11.54 -20.88
CA HIS A 183 12.09 12.95 -20.75
C HIS A 183 13.24 13.21 -19.77
N PHE A 184 13.93 12.17 -19.30
CA PHE A 184 14.89 12.27 -18.20
C PHE A 184 15.88 13.42 -18.33
N GLU A 185 16.50 13.58 -19.51
CA GLU A 185 17.48 14.64 -19.79
C GLU A 185 16.89 16.07 -19.76
N GLN A 186 15.56 16.19 -19.87
CA GLN A 186 14.86 17.47 -19.92
C GLN A 186 14.23 17.83 -18.57
N LEU A 187 14.19 16.87 -17.63
CA LEU A 187 13.55 17.09 -16.33
C LEU A 187 14.37 18.08 -15.49
N GLN A 188 13.66 18.91 -14.76
CA GLN A 188 14.21 19.81 -13.75
C GLN A 188 13.92 19.22 -12.36
N PRO A 189 14.88 18.54 -11.71
CA PRO A 189 14.64 17.94 -10.42
C PRO A 189 14.33 18.97 -9.32
N TRP A 190 13.35 18.67 -8.45
CA TRP A 190 13.00 19.52 -7.32
C TRP A 190 13.46 18.91 -6.00
N LYS A 191 14.08 19.72 -5.16
CA LYS A 191 14.36 19.31 -3.79
C LYS A 191 13.07 19.22 -2.99
N GLN A 192 12.98 18.22 -2.14
CA GLN A 192 11.88 18.11 -1.20
C GLN A 192 11.98 19.20 -0.13
N VAL A 193 10.81 19.73 0.28
CA VAL A 193 10.74 20.72 1.37
C VAL A 193 10.58 19.96 2.68
N ASP A 194 11.66 19.84 3.47
CA ASP A 194 11.66 19.03 4.69
C ASP A 194 10.65 19.50 5.75
N ALA A 195 10.30 20.78 5.79
CA ALA A 195 9.26 21.30 6.69
C ALA A 195 7.87 20.72 6.42
N ALA A 196 7.62 20.18 5.22
CA ALA A 196 6.34 19.54 4.83
C ALA A 196 6.38 18.00 4.88
N MET A 197 7.51 17.42 5.30
CA MET A 197 7.69 15.98 5.29
C MET A 197 6.92 15.32 6.43
N THR A 198 6.41 14.13 6.14
CA THR A 198 5.87 13.19 7.12
C THR A 198 6.42 11.80 6.89
N HIS A 199 6.47 10.99 7.94
CA HIS A 199 6.90 9.60 7.86
C HIS A 199 5.74 8.63 8.01
N CYS A 200 5.83 7.48 7.35
CA CYS A 200 4.93 6.37 7.53
C CYS A 200 5.70 5.08 7.86
N ARG A 201 5.34 4.45 8.96
CA ARG A 201 5.92 3.19 9.38
C ARG A 201 5.20 2.00 8.71
N LYS A 202 5.81 0.83 8.76
CA LYS A 202 5.16 -0.42 8.33
C LYS A 202 3.92 -0.69 9.18
N ILE A 203 2.81 -1.03 8.51
CA ILE A 203 1.57 -1.44 9.17
C ILE A 203 1.78 -2.79 9.86
N LYS A 204 1.20 -2.91 11.06
CA LYS A 204 1.21 -4.14 11.88
C LYS A 204 -0.22 -4.62 12.09
N LYS A 205 -0.37 -5.87 12.52
CA LYS A 205 -1.69 -6.45 12.81
C LYS A 205 -2.44 -5.66 13.88
N GLU A 206 -1.71 -5.18 14.88
CA GLU A 206 -2.26 -4.44 16.04
C GLU A 206 -2.85 -3.09 15.64
N ASP A 207 -2.45 -2.50 14.50
CA ASP A 207 -2.99 -1.25 13.99
C ASP A 207 -4.48 -1.37 13.63
N GLY A 208 -4.93 -2.59 13.33
CA GLY A 208 -6.34 -2.88 13.08
C GLY A 208 -7.22 -2.95 14.33
N LEU A 209 -6.65 -2.91 15.53
CA LEU A 209 -7.44 -2.85 16.76
C LEU A 209 -8.13 -1.48 16.87
N VAL A 210 -9.45 -1.52 17.03
CA VAL A 210 -10.29 -0.31 17.09
C VAL A 210 -11.25 -0.36 18.27
N SER A 211 -11.76 0.82 18.61
CA SER A 211 -12.74 0.99 19.70
C SER A 211 -13.82 1.98 19.28
N TRP A 212 -15.05 1.78 19.75
CA TRP A 212 -16.14 2.73 19.58
C TRP A 212 -15.87 4.09 20.25
N GLN A 213 -14.85 4.18 21.11
CA GLN A 213 -14.36 5.43 21.69
C GLN A 213 -13.61 6.31 20.66
N GLU A 214 -13.45 5.84 19.44
CA GLU A 214 -12.93 6.63 18.33
C GLU A 214 -14.10 7.30 17.56
N LYS A 215 -13.80 8.34 16.79
CA LYS A 215 -14.79 8.99 15.93
C LYS A 215 -15.18 8.08 14.76
N ALA A 216 -16.41 8.12 14.31
CA ALA A 216 -16.88 7.33 13.16
C ALA A 216 -16.03 7.57 11.90
N GLN A 217 -15.66 8.85 11.63
CA GLN A 217 -14.77 9.19 10.52
C GLN A 217 -13.39 8.51 10.66
N THR A 218 -12.80 8.52 11.86
CA THR A 218 -11.51 7.86 12.11
C THR A 218 -11.59 6.35 11.87
N LEU A 219 -12.67 5.72 12.33
CA LEU A 219 -12.91 4.29 12.09
C LEU A 219 -13.09 3.98 10.60
N MET A 220 -13.77 4.87 9.87
CA MET A 220 -13.93 4.74 8.43
C MET A 220 -12.59 4.86 7.69
N CYS A 221 -11.73 5.82 8.06
CA CYS A 221 -10.38 5.93 7.51
C CYS A 221 -9.54 4.68 7.80
N LYS A 222 -9.59 4.15 9.03
CA LYS A 222 -8.92 2.89 9.39
C LYS A 222 -9.45 1.70 8.60
N TYR A 223 -10.76 1.58 8.43
CA TYR A 223 -11.37 0.55 7.61
C TYR A 223 -10.85 0.58 6.17
N ARG A 224 -10.90 1.74 5.54
CA ARG A 224 -10.41 1.96 4.17
C ARG A 224 -8.91 1.64 4.05
N ALA A 225 -8.10 2.16 4.97
CA ALA A 225 -6.65 2.00 4.98
C ALA A 225 -6.21 0.55 5.23
N PHE A 226 -6.97 -0.19 6.02
CA PHE A 226 -6.58 -1.53 6.47
C PHE A 226 -7.34 -2.66 5.77
N THR A 227 -8.18 -2.36 4.80
CA THR A 227 -8.82 -3.36 3.94
C THR A 227 -7.90 -3.66 2.74
N PRO A 228 -7.53 -4.93 2.47
CA PRO A 228 -7.98 -6.16 3.14
C PRO A 228 -7.17 -6.56 4.39
N TRP A 229 -6.00 -5.95 4.62
CA TRP A 229 -5.10 -6.31 5.72
C TRP A 229 -4.58 -5.08 6.47
N PRO A 230 -4.54 -5.16 7.79
CA PRO A 230 -4.92 -6.24 8.70
C PRO A 230 -6.44 -6.41 8.89
N GLY A 231 -7.26 -5.52 8.32
CA GLY A 231 -8.64 -5.32 8.65
C GLY A 231 -8.80 -4.58 9.97
N ILE A 232 -10.03 -4.15 10.32
CA ILE A 232 -10.31 -3.57 11.63
C ILE A 232 -11.10 -4.55 12.50
N TYR A 233 -10.79 -4.58 13.79
CA TYR A 233 -11.42 -5.50 14.75
C TYR A 233 -11.50 -4.92 16.16
N LEU A 234 -12.55 -5.29 16.88
CA LEU A 234 -12.76 -4.93 18.29
C LEU A 234 -11.94 -5.82 19.22
N ALA A 235 -11.77 -5.41 20.47
CA ALA A 235 -11.04 -6.17 21.50
C ALA A 235 -11.58 -7.60 21.71
N SER A 236 -12.87 -7.84 21.44
CA SER A 236 -13.49 -9.18 21.43
C SER A 236 -13.00 -10.09 20.29
N GLY A 237 -12.22 -9.56 19.34
CA GLY A 237 -11.81 -10.26 18.13
C GLY A 237 -12.85 -10.23 17.01
N LEU A 238 -13.98 -9.51 17.19
CA LEU A 238 -14.98 -9.32 16.13
C LEU A 238 -14.41 -8.38 15.08
N LYS A 239 -14.20 -8.87 13.84
CA LYS A 239 -13.81 -8.03 12.72
C LYS A 239 -15.02 -7.34 12.12
N LEU A 240 -14.85 -6.08 11.76
CA LEU A 240 -15.81 -5.28 11.00
C LEU A 240 -15.37 -5.33 9.53
N THR A 241 -16.10 -6.07 8.71
CA THR A 241 -15.65 -6.40 7.34
C THR A 241 -16.37 -5.62 6.25
N GLU A 242 -17.51 -5.00 6.59
CA GLU A 242 -18.21 -4.08 5.69
C GLU A 242 -18.95 -3.05 6.53
N LEU A 243 -18.64 -1.79 6.31
CA LEU A 243 -19.24 -0.67 7.03
C LEU A 243 -19.27 0.60 6.18
N SER A 244 -20.16 1.51 6.54
CA SER A 244 -20.28 2.82 5.93
C SER A 244 -20.57 3.90 6.97
N LEU A 245 -20.17 5.13 6.66
CA LEU A 245 -20.40 6.30 7.50
C LEU A 245 -21.86 6.76 7.37
N ILE A 246 -22.57 6.87 8.48
CA ILE A 246 -23.94 7.40 8.52
C ILE A 246 -23.93 8.84 8.99
N ASP A 247 -23.19 9.14 10.05
CA ASP A 247 -23.05 10.46 10.61
C ASP A 247 -21.60 10.66 11.08
N ALA A 248 -21.01 11.80 10.74
CA ALA A 248 -19.63 12.12 11.11
C ALA A 248 -19.51 12.99 12.38
N ILE A 249 -20.58 13.69 12.78
CA ILE A 249 -20.50 14.80 13.75
C ILE A 249 -21.42 14.67 14.96
N GLY A 250 -22.43 13.80 14.91
CA GLY A 250 -23.37 13.58 16.02
C GLY A 250 -22.66 13.21 17.32
N LYS A 251 -23.17 13.72 18.45
CA LYS A 251 -22.69 13.33 19.78
C LYS A 251 -23.59 12.25 20.34
N ASN A 252 -23.02 11.16 20.81
CA ASN A 252 -23.75 10.01 21.31
C ASN A 252 -23.54 9.84 22.81
N SER A 253 -24.62 9.50 23.52
CA SER A 253 -24.57 9.23 24.97
C SER A 253 -24.30 7.77 25.31
N ARG A 254 -24.56 6.84 24.38
CA ARG A 254 -24.37 5.39 24.55
C ARG A 254 -23.38 4.84 23.53
N ILE A 255 -22.12 5.10 23.75
CA ILE A 255 -21.02 4.70 22.84
C ILE A 255 -20.94 3.18 22.76
N GLY A 256 -20.80 2.66 21.53
CA GLY A 256 -20.74 1.23 21.23
C GLY A 256 -22.07 0.50 21.24
N CYS A 257 -23.19 1.21 21.48
CA CYS A 257 -24.51 0.60 21.46
C CYS A 257 -25.13 0.63 20.07
N ILE A 258 -25.98 -0.34 19.80
CA ILE A 258 -26.83 -0.39 18.61
C ILE A 258 -27.91 0.70 18.73
N GLU A 259 -27.84 1.71 17.88
CA GLU A 259 -28.84 2.78 17.84
C GLU A 259 -30.08 2.38 17.05
N ARG A 260 -29.85 1.66 15.96
CA ARG A 260 -30.92 1.28 15.01
C ARG A 260 -30.54 0.01 14.26
N ILE A 261 -31.54 -0.83 14.04
CA ILE A 261 -31.45 -2.02 13.20
C ILE A 261 -32.23 -1.73 11.90
N THR A 262 -31.61 -1.96 10.76
CA THR A 262 -32.19 -1.80 9.42
C THR A 262 -32.06 -3.09 8.62
N ASN A 263 -32.65 -3.15 7.43
CA ASN A 263 -32.47 -4.32 6.54
C ASN A 263 -31.03 -4.44 5.99
N GLU A 264 -30.29 -3.33 5.97
CA GLU A 264 -28.90 -3.27 5.48
C GLU A 264 -27.88 -3.63 6.56
N GLY A 265 -28.26 -3.50 7.83
CA GLY A 265 -27.34 -3.75 8.94
C GLY A 265 -27.74 -3.08 10.25
N VAL A 266 -26.75 -2.84 11.09
CA VAL A 266 -26.93 -2.16 12.38
C VAL A 266 -26.15 -0.85 12.42
N VAL A 267 -26.78 0.20 12.91
CA VAL A 267 -26.13 1.48 13.17
C VAL A 267 -25.60 1.47 14.59
N VAL A 268 -24.31 1.71 14.73
CA VAL A 268 -23.60 1.69 16.03
C VAL A 268 -23.04 3.08 16.33
N ALA A 269 -23.28 3.54 17.56
CA ALA A 269 -22.81 4.82 18.05
C ALA A 269 -21.28 4.80 18.31
N CYS A 270 -20.56 5.77 17.76
CA CYS A 270 -19.18 6.08 18.11
C CYS A 270 -19.13 7.24 19.11
N ILE A 271 -17.95 7.61 19.65
CA ILE A 271 -17.82 8.79 20.51
C ILE A 271 -18.31 10.06 19.81
N GLN A 272 -18.15 10.12 18.50
CA GLN A 272 -18.68 11.14 17.62
C GLN A 272 -19.10 10.48 16.30
N GLY A 273 -20.35 10.69 15.89
CA GLY A 273 -20.90 10.07 14.70
C GLY A 273 -21.29 8.60 14.88
N SER A 274 -21.83 8.01 13.83
CA SER A 274 -22.27 6.61 13.81
C SER A 274 -21.92 5.90 12.49
N LEU A 275 -21.77 4.60 12.56
CA LEU A 275 -21.44 3.71 11.45
C LEU A 275 -22.56 2.69 11.23
N LEU A 276 -22.92 2.45 9.98
CA LEU A 276 -23.67 1.27 9.59
C LEU A 276 -22.70 0.10 9.40
N ILE A 277 -22.93 -0.96 10.12
CA ILE A 277 -22.18 -2.22 9.98
C ILE A 277 -23.07 -3.19 9.21
N SER A 278 -22.61 -3.68 8.05
CA SER A 278 -23.34 -4.64 7.22
C SER A 278 -22.82 -6.05 7.38
N LYS A 279 -21.48 -6.24 7.49
CA LYS A 279 -20.86 -7.55 7.69
C LYS A 279 -19.83 -7.55 8.80
N VAL A 280 -19.78 -8.67 9.48
CA VAL A 280 -18.82 -8.93 10.56
C VAL A 280 -18.22 -10.33 10.42
N GLN A 281 -17.04 -10.52 11.01
CA GLN A 281 -16.42 -11.83 11.12
C GLN A 281 -16.06 -12.11 12.58
N PRO A 282 -16.82 -12.96 13.26
CA PRO A 282 -16.45 -13.43 14.60
C PRO A 282 -15.16 -14.25 14.57
N SER A 283 -14.45 -14.28 15.69
CA SER A 283 -13.21 -15.07 15.82
C SER A 283 -13.45 -16.52 15.43
N SER A 284 -12.56 -17.07 14.56
CA SER A 284 -12.61 -18.46 14.07
C SER A 284 -13.84 -18.84 13.24
N LYS A 285 -14.63 -17.85 12.77
CA LYS A 285 -15.78 -18.08 11.88
C LYS A 285 -15.60 -17.37 10.54
N ASN A 286 -16.44 -17.72 9.59
CA ASN A 286 -16.55 -17.00 8.32
C ASN A 286 -17.22 -15.64 8.52
N ALA A 287 -16.98 -14.72 7.59
CA ALA A 287 -17.73 -13.47 7.53
C ALA A 287 -19.23 -13.77 7.31
N MET A 288 -20.09 -12.96 7.97
CA MET A 288 -21.55 -13.12 7.91
C MET A 288 -22.23 -11.76 7.94
N HIS A 289 -23.47 -11.72 7.51
CA HIS A 289 -24.30 -10.53 7.65
C HIS A 289 -24.49 -10.18 9.14
N VAL A 290 -24.40 -8.90 9.48
CA VAL A 290 -24.46 -8.48 10.90
C VAL A 290 -25.80 -8.83 11.55
N LEU A 291 -26.90 -8.86 10.80
CA LEU A 291 -28.22 -9.24 11.33
C LEU A 291 -28.24 -10.68 11.82
N ASP A 292 -27.53 -11.61 11.16
CA ASP A 292 -27.41 -13.00 11.63
C ASP A 292 -26.56 -13.09 12.89
N TYR A 293 -25.51 -12.27 12.97
CA TYR A 293 -24.67 -12.17 14.16
C TYR A 293 -25.47 -11.69 15.38
N ILE A 294 -26.18 -10.54 15.26
CA ILE A 294 -26.98 -9.99 16.37
C ILE A 294 -28.12 -10.93 16.79
N ARG A 295 -28.79 -11.58 15.83
CA ARG A 295 -29.82 -12.60 16.11
C ARG A 295 -29.24 -13.76 16.91
N GLY A 296 -28.07 -14.27 16.50
CA GLY A 296 -27.38 -15.37 17.22
C GLY A 296 -26.90 -14.97 18.62
N LYS A 297 -26.64 -13.69 18.84
CA LYS A 297 -26.25 -13.11 20.14
C LYS A 297 -27.44 -12.57 20.95
N ARG A 298 -28.64 -12.52 20.38
CA ARG A 298 -29.87 -11.94 20.94
C ARG A 298 -29.71 -10.46 21.29
N LEU A 299 -28.96 -9.72 20.45
CA LEU A 299 -28.76 -8.28 20.63
C LEU A 299 -29.90 -7.50 19.97
N THR A 300 -30.29 -6.40 20.62
CA THR A 300 -31.36 -5.47 20.23
C THR A 300 -30.85 -4.03 20.29
N CYS A 301 -31.70 -3.06 19.88
CA CYS A 301 -31.36 -1.65 20.07
C CYS A 301 -31.08 -1.33 21.55
N GLY A 302 -30.01 -0.59 21.79
CA GLY A 302 -29.49 -0.26 23.12
C GLY A 302 -28.45 -1.22 23.67
N ASP A 303 -28.31 -2.42 23.10
CA ASP A 303 -27.26 -3.37 23.49
C ASP A 303 -25.90 -2.99 22.91
N SER A 304 -24.82 -3.38 23.59
CA SER A 304 -23.47 -3.09 23.17
C SER A 304 -23.01 -4.05 22.07
N MET A 305 -22.40 -3.47 21.03
CA MET A 305 -21.78 -4.20 19.92
C MET A 305 -20.30 -4.46 20.25
N VAL A 306 -20.02 -5.51 21.01
CA VAL A 306 -18.66 -5.91 21.46
C VAL A 306 -18.28 -7.32 21.01
#